data_bcc40733b98fd8f1de1fda7677194fc1
#
_entry.id   bcc40733b98fd8f1de1fda7677194fc1
#
_cell.length_a   1.000
_cell.length_b   1.000
_cell.length_c   1.000
_cell.angle_alpha   90.00
_cell.angle_beta   90.00
_cell.angle_gamma   90.00
#
_symmetry.space_group_name_H-M   'P 1'
#
loop_
_entity.id
_entity.type
_entity.pdbx_description
1 polymer ?
#
loop_
_entity_poly.entity_id
_entity_poly.type
_entity_poly.pdbx_seq_one_letter_code
_entity_poly.pdbx_strand_id
1 'polypeptide(L)'
;MLVTVAVIALVLSSLAVGALAAHWPFWHRAWQWQSAAGQWPAQLSGPTQVLSPSATPLPLRLVADSRLAPRAGDALTQLLLVGDASGWAAYWSAPSADVHAPIDGRGLSSALLAPLFGALQHTMTRAVLDEPVRMLLDEWREDARGEITPRQLLWEMSGLAEGEFVPFNPFSWRAQLASGPDFSRAALHAPLAWPPGSHFEPSPANAQVLSLVAGALDGKGFANALQRNLWGRMAGQEALALLDHPRGSIAAHCCMRAAPLDWLRLGLLIANDGVIGRERLLPEGHVALMTVASPVHPAYGLGYSLAGTQAAPVLLAVTPGRRLAISPRERRAVLWVGEGHAPEWLDELLLRGIFGTPDNSSGG
;
A
#
# COMPACT_ATOMS: atom_id res chain seq x y z
N MET A 1 39.79 24.20 35.55
CA MET A 1 39.04 22.92 35.41
C MET A 1 37.51 23.08 35.31
N LEU A 2 36.86 23.75 36.26
CA LEU A 2 35.40 23.98 36.23
C LEU A 2 34.89 24.76 34.96
N VAL A 3 35.58 25.83 34.57
CA VAL A 3 35.25 26.63 33.39
C VAL A 3 35.37 25.81 32.09
N THR A 4 36.42 24.98 31.99
CA THR A 4 36.63 24.12 30.82
C THR A 4 35.55 23.05 30.71
N VAL A 5 35.12 22.45 31.83
CA VAL A 5 34.02 21.49 31.86
C VAL A 5 32.67 22.14 31.46
N ALA A 6 32.43 23.35 31.97
CA ALA A 6 31.21 24.08 31.61
C ALA A 6 31.17 24.47 30.13
N VAL A 7 32.28 24.90 29.54
CA VAL A 7 32.35 25.22 28.10
C VAL A 7 32.16 23.96 27.25
N ILE A 8 32.78 22.85 27.60
CA ILE A 8 32.61 21.57 26.90
C ILE A 8 31.14 21.12 26.98
N ALA A 9 30.51 21.19 28.16
CA ALA A 9 29.10 20.86 28.33
C ALA A 9 28.19 21.74 27.48
N LEU A 10 28.47 23.04 27.41
CA LEU A 10 27.71 23.99 26.62
C LEU A 10 27.85 23.69 25.10
N VAL A 11 29.05 23.41 24.64
CA VAL A 11 29.31 23.06 23.25
C VAL A 11 28.63 21.75 22.88
N LEU A 12 28.72 20.72 23.71
CA LEU A 12 28.06 19.43 23.49
C LEU A 12 26.55 19.58 23.50
N SER A 13 25.98 20.37 24.40
CA SER A 13 24.55 20.66 24.44
C SER A 13 24.09 21.41 23.18
N SER A 14 24.88 22.40 22.74
CA SER A 14 24.55 23.16 21.51
C SER A 14 24.63 22.29 20.26
N LEU A 15 25.63 21.40 20.19
CA LEU A 15 25.74 20.43 19.09
C LEU A 15 24.58 19.40 19.11
N ALA A 16 24.19 18.93 20.29
CA ALA A 16 23.06 18.01 20.43
C ALA A 16 21.73 18.68 20.03
N VAL A 17 21.50 19.93 20.47
CA VAL A 17 20.31 20.71 20.09
C VAL A 17 20.33 20.99 18.58
N GLY A 18 21.48 21.34 18.00
CA GLY A 18 21.64 21.55 16.58
C GLY A 18 21.34 20.27 15.76
N ALA A 19 21.84 19.14 16.20
CA ALA A 19 21.58 17.83 15.57
C ALA A 19 20.11 17.42 15.67
N LEU A 20 19.47 17.62 16.85
CA LEU A 20 18.05 17.37 17.02
C LEU A 20 17.20 18.29 16.14
N ALA A 21 17.55 19.56 16.04
CA ALA A 21 16.84 20.51 15.18
C ALA A 21 17.00 20.19 13.70
N ALA A 22 18.20 19.82 13.26
CA ALA A 22 18.47 19.44 11.86
C ALA A 22 17.72 18.16 11.44
N HIS A 23 17.53 17.23 12.39
CA HIS A 23 16.84 15.94 12.16
C HIS A 23 15.44 15.92 12.78
N TRP A 24 14.84 17.06 13.06
CA TRP A 24 13.53 17.16 13.69
C TRP A 24 12.44 16.33 13.00
N PRO A 25 12.33 16.25 11.66
CA PRO A 25 11.32 15.40 11.02
C PRO A 25 11.46 13.92 11.37
N PHE A 26 12.69 13.40 11.46
CA PHE A 26 12.94 12.03 11.91
C PHE A 26 12.46 11.81 13.35
N TRP A 27 12.89 12.64 14.29
CA TRP A 27 12.57 12.48 15.71
C TRP A 27 11.08 12.63 15.98
N HIS A 28 10.42 13.55 15.28
CA HIS A 28 8.98 13.75 15.41
C HIS A 28 8.20 12.54 14.90
N ARG A 29 8.53 11.99 13.73
CA ARG A 29 7.91 10.77 13.20
C ARG A 29 8.21 9.55 14.08
N ALA A 30 9.46 9.42 14.55
CA ALA A 30 9.83 8.35 15.48
C ALA A 30 9.03 8.40 16.78
N TRP A 31 8.77 9.61 17.30
CA TRP A 31 7.89 9.81 18.45
C TRP A 31 6.44 9.44 18.14
N GLN A 32 5.92 9.77 16.95
CA GLN A 32 4.58 9.37 16.54
C GLN A 32 4.43 7.84 16.49
N TRP A 33 5.43 7.13 15.96
CA TRP A 33 5.47 5.66 15.97
C TRP A 33 5.52 5.10 17.38
N GLN A 34 6.37 5.66 18.25
CA GLN A 34 6.48 5.22 19.63
C GLN A 34 5.19 5.48 20.43
N SER A 35 4.58 6.63 20.21
CA SER A 35 3.35 7.03 20.91
C SER A 35 2.14 6.17 20.50
N ALA A 36 2.19 5.55 19.33
CA ALA A 36 1.17 4.63 18.85
C ALA A 36 1.23 3.26 19.54
N ALA A 37 2.21 3.02 20.43
CA ALA A 37 2.33 1.81 21.27
C ALA A 37 2.21 0.50 20.46
N GLY A 38 2.93 0.41 19.34
CA GLY A 38 2.92 -0.75 18.46
C GLY A 38 1.73 -0.81 17.48
N GLN A 39 0.84 0.17 17.54
CA GLN A 39 -0.22 0.35 16.55
C GLN A 39 0.24 1.28 15.42
N TRP A 40 -0.59 1.43 14.40
CA TRP A 40 -0.35 2.40 13.36
C TRP A 40 -0.62 3.83 13.88
N PRO A 41 0.29 4.81 13.72
CA PRO A 41 0.02 6.20 14.07
C PRO A 41 -1.23 6.71 13.34
N ALA A 42 -2.03 7.52 14.02
CA ALA A 42 -3.24 8.08 13.43
C ALA A 42 -2.92 8.90 12.15
N GLN A 43 -1.79 9.60 12.17
CA GLN A 43 -1.25 10.29 11.01
C GLN A 43 0.24 10.57 11.20
N LEU A 44 1.05 10.23 10.20
CA LEU A 44 2.45 10.65 10.15
C LEU A 44 2.56 12.06 9.60
N SER A 45 3.38 12.89 10.26
CA SER A 45 3.61 14.27 9.86
C SER A 45 4.62 14.37 8.73
N GLY A 46 4.33 15.22 7.76
CA GLY A 46 5.27 15.52 6.68
C GLY A 46 4.60 16.31 5.55
N PRO A 47 5.40 16.78 4.59
CA PRO A 47 4.87 17.34 3.36
C PRO A 47 4.12 16.26 2.57
N THR A 48 3.23 16.69 1.71
CA THR A 48 2.43 15.77 0.89
C THR A 48 2.49 16.14 -0.58
N GLN A 49 2.43 15.11 -1.43
CA GLN A 49 2.14 15.23 -2.85
C GLN A 49 0.66 15.06 -3.07
N VAL A 50 0.03 16.02 -3.73
CA VAL A 50 -1.35 15.90 -4.18
C VAL A 50 -1.39 15.05 -5.45
N LEU A 51 -2.26 14.05 -5.46
CA LEU A 51 -2.63 13.28 -6.64
C LEU A 51 -4.04 13.70 -7.06
N SER A 52 -4.16 14.22 -8.28
CA SER A 52 -5.44 14.72 -8.79
C SER A 52 -6.35 13.58 -9.23
N PRO A 53 -7.68 13.75 -9.12
CA PRO A 53 -8.64 12.74 -9.55
C PRO A 53 -8.69 12.61 -11.08
N SER A 54 -9.38 11.56 -11.52
CA SER A 54 -9.76 11.38 -12.93
C SER A 54 -10.78 12.45 -13.35
N ALA A 55 -10.68 12.91 -14.58
CA ALA A 55 -11.73 13.75 -15.18
C ALA A 55 -13.04 12.97 -15.40
N THR A 56 -12.95 11.65 -15.52
CA THR A 56 -14.07 10.75 -15.80
C THR A 56 -14.01 9.50 -14.92
N PRO A 57 -14.07 9.65 -13.57
CA PRO A 57 -14.01 8.51 -12.67
C PRO A 57 -15.23 7.60 -12.87
N LEU A 58 -15.10 6.32 -12.52
CA LEU A 58 -16.27 5.42 -12.47
C LEU A 58 -17.30 6.01 -11.49
N PRO A 59 -18.50 6.39 -11.97
CA PRO A 59 -19.53 6.86 -11.07
C PRO A 59 -20.01 5.72 -10.17
N LEU A 60 -20.06 5.97 -8.85
CA LEU A 60 -20.54 5.00 -7.88
C LEU A 60 -21.95 5.39 -7.44
N ARG A 61 -22.90 4.51 -7.68
CA ARG A 61 -24.26 4.63 -7.17
C ARG A 61 -24.31 4.08 -5.75
N LEU A 62 -24.26 4.98 -4.78
CA LEU A 62 -24.19 4.64 -3.36
C LEU A 62 -25.58 4.37 -2.78
N VAL A 63 -25.68 3.31 -1.99
CA VAL A 63 -26.89 2.93 -1.24
C VAL A 63 -26.47 2.59 0.19
N ALA A 64 -27.07 3.27 1.17
CA ALA A 64 -26.89 2.87 2.57
C ALA A 64 -27.61 1.52 2.80
N ASP A 65 -26.90 0.57 3.43
CA ASP A 65 -27.44 -0.78 3.65
C ASP A 65 -27.16 -1.23 5.08
N SER A 66 -28.22 -1.28 5.87
CA SER A 66 -28.14 -1.72 7.27
C SER A 66 -27.75 -3.20 7.44
N ARG A 67 -27.87 -4.02 6.39
CA ARG A 67 -27.45 -5.44 6.42
C ARG A 67 -25.92 -5.57 6.46
N LEU A 68 -25.20 -4.52 6.10
CA LEU A 68 -23.73 -4.43 6.24
C LEU A 68 -23.30 -3.98 7.63
N ALA A 69 -24.23 -3.71 8.54
CA ALA A 69 -23.89 -3.32 9.91
C ALA A 69 -23.04 -4.39 10.59
N PRO A 70 -22.05 -4.00 11.41
CA PRO A 70 -21.24 -4.93 12.18
C PRO A 70 -22.11 -5.79 13.09
N ARG A 71 -21.62 -6.99 13.40
CA ARG A 71 -22.27 -7.85 14.39
C ARG A 71 -22.29 -7.21 15.76
N ALA A 72 -23.26 -7.57 16.59
CA ALA A 72 -23.35 -7.09 17.96
C ALA A 72 -22.05 -7.35 18.73
N GLY A 73 -21.54 -6.31 19.40
CA GLY A 73 -20.27 -6.36 20.14
C GLY A 73 -19.04 -5.90 19.35
N ASP A 74 -19.15 -5.70 18.04
CA ASP A 74 -18.06 -5.11 17.25
C ASP A 74 -18.12 -3.57 17.31
N ALA A 75 -17.28 -2.99 18.16
CA ALA A 75 -17.12 -1.55 18.29
C ALA A 75 -15.96 -1.01 17.42
N LEU A 76 -15.23 -1.87 16.72
CA LEU A 76 -14.00 -1.52 16.00
C LEU A 76 -14.26 -1.15 14.55
N THR A 77 -15.32 -1.68 13.95
CA THR A 77 -15.68 -1.36 12.55
C THR A 77 -16.23 0.06 12.46
N GLN A 78 -15.62 0.87 11.60
CA GLN A 78 -16.02 2.24 11.31
C GLN A 78 -16.78 2.36 9.99
N LEU A 79 -16.38 1.55 8.98
CA LEU A 79 -16.95 1.61 7.65
C LEU A 79 -16.84 0.25 6.96
N LEU A 80 -17.90 -0.13 6.26
CA LEU A 80 -17.91 -1.25 5.33
C LEU A 80 -18.52 -0.80 4.00
N LEU A 81 -17.79 -0.98 2.91
CA LEU A 81 -18.20 -0.70 1.54
C LEU A 81 -18.15 -1.97 0.72
N VAL A 82 -19.19 -2.22 -0.05
CA VAL A 82 -19.27 -3.31 -1.04
C VAL A 82 -19.64 -2.72 -2.38
N GLY A 83 -18.87 -3.02 -3.43
CA GLY A 83 -19.20 -2.54 -4.77
C GLY A 83 -19.02 -3.60 -5.83
N ASP A 84 -19.59 -3.38 -6.98
CA ASP A 84 -19.43 -4.22 -8.17
C ASP A 84 -18.98 -3.41 -9.40
N ALA A 85 -18.57 -4.13 -10.44
CA ALA A 85 -18.04 -3.54 -11.66
C ALA A 85 -19.08 -2.72 -12.48
N SER A 86 -20.37 -2.75 -12.13
CA SER A 86 -21.39 -1.91 -12.76
C SER A 86 -21.41 -0.48 -12.19
N GLY A 87 -20.67 -0.25 -11.09
CA GLY A 87 -20.68 1.02 -10.36
C GLY A 87 -21.74 1.09 -9.26
N TRP A 88 -22.44 -0.02 -8.97
CA TRP A 88 -23.25 -0.09 -7.75
C TRP A 88 -22.35 -0.26 -6.53
N ALA A 89 -22.68 0.44 -5.45
CA ALA A 89 -21.99 0.30 -4.17
C ALA A 89 -22.96 0.46 -2.99
N ALA A 90 -22.92 -0.48 -2.07
CA ALA A 90 -23.59 -0.40 -0.79
C ALA A 90 -22.59 -0.07 0.32
N TYR A 91 -23.05 0.62 1.36
CA TYR A 91 -22.21 0.95 2.50
C TYR A 91 -22.96 0.95 3.82
N TRP A 92 -22.22 0.67 4.86
CA TRP A 92 -22.54 1.00 6.24
C TRP A 92 -21.42 1.86 6.83
N SER A 93 -21.75 2.86 7.61
CA SER A 93 -20.79 3.69 8.34
C SER A 93 -21.24 3.94 9.77
N ALA A 94 -20.28 3.97 10.69
CA ALA A 94 -20.50 4.52 12.02
C ALA A 94 -20.82 6.02 11.91
N PRO A 95 -21.50 6.62 12.91
CA PRO A 95 -21.86 8.04 12.86
C PRO A 95 -20.68 9.01 12.71
N SER A 96 -19.48 8.59 13.11
CA SER A 96 -18.24 9.38 13.01
C SER A 96 -17.49 9.16 11.71
N ALA A 97 -17.92 8.24 10.82
CA ALA A 97 -17.23 7.88 9.60
C ALA A 97 -17.99 8.38 8.36
N ASP A 98 -17.23 8.90 7.40
CA ASP A 98 -17.75 9.42 6.13
C ASP A 98 -17.05 8.72 4.97
N VAL A 99 -17.83 8.19 4.02
CA VAL A 99 -17.34 7.52 2.81
C VAL A 99 -16.58 8.45 1.86
N HIS A 100 -16.76 9.75 2.01
CA HIS A 100 -16.10 10.78 1.20
C HIS A 100 -14.89 11.41 1.90
N ALA A 101 -14.79 11.32 3.22
CA ALA A 101 -13.67 11.90 3.96
C ALA A 101 -12.39 11.07 3.78
N PRO A 102 -11.25 11.69 3.41
CA PRO A 102 -10.00 10.97 3.23
C PRO A 102 -9.56 10.25 4.51
N ILE A 103 -9.30 8.96 4.40
CA ILE A 103 -8.71 8.14 5.46
C ILE A 103 -7.23 7.88 5.15
N ASP A 104 -6.43 7.66 6.19
CA ASP A 104 -5.10 7.09 6.01
C ASP A 104 -5.23 5.63 5.55
N GLY A 105 -4.73 5.35 4.35
CA GLY A 105 -4.72 4.00 3.78
C GLY A 105 -3.75 3.06 4.48
N ARG A 106 -2.83 3.60 5.31
CA ARG A 106 -1.80 2.79 5.97
C ARG A 106 -1.03 1.98 4.92
N GLY A 107 -0.83 0.68 5.16
CA GLY A 107 -0.20 -0.21 4.20
C GLY A 107 -0.98 -0.47 2.90
N LEU A 108 -2.25 -0.04 2.75
CA LEU A 108 -2.96 -0.12 1.47
C LEU A 108 -2.26 0.67 0.35
N SER A 109 -1.36 1.61 0.69
CA SER A 109 -0.57 2.33 -0.31
C SER A 109 0.23 1.37 -1.21
N SER A 110 0.75 0.27 -0.64
CA SER A 110 1.49 -0.74 -1.41
C SER A 110 0.59 -1.54 -2.38
N ALA A 111 -0.71 -1.63 -2.10
CA ALA A 111 -1.67 -2.31 -3.00
C ALA A 111 -1.83 -1.61 -4.36
N LEU A 112 -1.41 -0.35 -4.48
CA LEU A 112 -1.38 0.39 -5.74
C LEU A 112 -0.28 -0.13 -6.70
N LEU A 113 0.76 -0.80 -6.19
CA LEU A 113 1.95 -1.09 -6.97
C LEU A 113 1.71 -2.17 -8.04
N ALA A 114 1.07 -3.30 -7.70
CA ALA A 114 0.82 -4.35 -8.68
C ALA A 114 -0.05 -3.85 -9.86
N PRO A 115 -1.20 -3.17 -9.65
CA PRO A 115 -1.93 -2.58 -10.77
C PRO A 115 -1.17 -1.45 -11.47
N LEU A 116 -0.33 -0.67 -10.78
CA LEU A 116 0.51 0.34 -11.43
C LEU A 116 1.50 -0.30 -12.41
N PHE A 117 2.17 -1.40 -12.02
CA PHE A 117 3.06 -2.13 -12.93
C PHE A 117 2.30 -2.72 -14.12
N GLY A 118 1.07 -3.20 -13.93
CA GLY A 118 0.19 -3.59 -15.03
C GLY A 118 -0.12 -2.43 -15.96
N ALA A 119 -0.44 -1.27 -15.42
CA ALA A 119 -0.74 -0.07 -16.21
C ALA A 119 0.49 0.47 -16.97
N LEU A 120 1.67 0.44 -16.35
CA LEU A 120 2.94 0.77 -17.02
C LEU A 120 3.23 -0.20 -18.16
N GLN A 121 3.09 -1.51 -17.92
CA GLN A 121 3.27 -2.53 -18.95
C GLN A 121 2.30 -2.32 -20.13
N HIS A 122 1.03 -1.98 -19.83
CA HIS A 122 0.02 -1.70 -20.86
C HIS A 122 0.38 -0.46 -21.69
N THR A 123 0.80 0.62 -21.03
CA THR A 123 1.15 1.88 -21.70
C THR A 123 2.44 1.77 -22.51
N MET A 124 3.43 1.04 -21.99
CA MET A 124 4.75 0.91 -22.63
C MET A 124 4.80 -0.24 -23.63
N THR A 125 3.80 -1.11 -23.68
CA THR A 125 3.78 -2.35 -24.49
C THR A 125 5.02 -3.22 -24.29
N ARG A 126 5.56 -3.25 -23.06
CA ARG A 126 6.80 -3.92 -22.68
C ARG A 126 6.58 -4.74 -21.41
N ALA A 127 7.13 -5.94 -21.35
CA ALA A 127 7.19 -6.73 -20.14
C ALA A 127 8.19 -6.10 -19.17
N VAL A 128 7.70 -5.62 -18.00
CA VAL A 128 8.55 -4.92 -17.01
C VAL A 128 8.73 -5.70 -15.72
N LEU A 129 7.97 -6.78 -15.53
CA LEU A 129 7.95 -7.52 -14.27
C LEU A 129 9.18 -8.42 -14.07
N ASP A 130 9.81 -8.87 -15.15
CA ASP A 130 10.89 -9.86 -15.10
C ASP A 130 12.26 -9.27 -15.45
N GLU A 131 12.34 -7.96 -15.63
CA GLU A 131 13.60 -7.27 -15.87
C GLU A 131 14.35 -7.01 -14.57
N PRO A 132 15.65 -7.33 -14.46
CA PRO A 132 16.45 -7.03 -13.29
C PRO A 132 16.49 -5.53 -13.00
N VAL A 133 16.31 -5.13 -11.72
CA VAL A 133 16.23 -3.71 -11.34
C VAL A 133 17.53 -2.93 -11.59
N ARG A 134 18.68 -3.59 -11.74
CA ARG A 134 19.96 -2.94 -12.14
C ARG A 134 19.87 -2.17 -13.44
N MET A 135 18.91 -2.53 -14.31
CA MET A 135 18.69 -1.83 -15.58
C MET A 135 18.06 -0.46 -15.40
N LEU A 136 17.52 -0.18 -14.19
CA LEU A 136 16.75 1.02 -13.86
C LEU A 136 17.28 1.76 -12.63
N LEU A 137 17.99 1.06 -11.74
CA LEU A 137 18.54 1.59 -10.49
C LEU A 137 20.08 1.56 -10.54
N ASP A 138 20.69 2.69 -10.79
CA ASP A 138 22.13 2.82 -10.91
C ASP A 138 22.87 2.41 -9.62
N GLU A 139 22.24 2.66 -8.45
CA GLU A 139 22.79 2.31 -7.13
C GLU A 139 23.01 0.80 -6.95
N TRP A 140 22.25 -0.03 -7.67
CA TRP A 140 22.33 -1.49 -7.59
C TRP A 140 22.91 -2.13 -8.85
N ARG A 141 23.51 -1.36 -9.75
CA ARG A 141 24.06 -1.86 -11.03
C ARG A 141 25.10 -2.94 -10.82
N GLU A 142 26.00 -2.75 -9.84
CA GLU A 142 27.09 -3.68 -9.50
C GLU A 142 26.84 -4.41 -8.17
N ASP A 143 25.62 -4.38 -7.66
CA ASP A 143 25.21 -4.99 -6.40
C ASP A 143 24.38 -6.26 -6.66
N ALA A 144 24.49 -7.26 -5.79
CA ALA A 144 23.69 -8.49 -5.90
C ALA A 144 22.17 -8.21 -5.89
N ARG A 145 21.73 -7.12 -5.23
CA ARG A 145 20.34 -6.67 -5.23
C ARG A 145 19.87 -6.22 -6.62
N GLY A 146 20.78 -5.91 -7.52
CA GLY A 146 20.47 -5.56 -8.90
C GLY A 146 19.82 -6.68 -9.70
N GLU A 147 19.98 -7.94 -9.28
CA GLU A 147 19.34 -9.10 -9.91
C GLU A 147 17.87 -9.27 -9.49
N ILE A 148 17.41 -8.55 -8.49
CA ILE A 148 16.01 -8.57 -8.07
C ILE A 148 15.13 -8.09 -9.23
N THR A 149 13.95 -8.71 -9.41
CA THR A 149 12.97 -8.30 -10.40
C THR A 149 11.74 -7.65 -9.72
N PRO A 150 10.99 -6.79 -10.42
CA PRO A 150 9.73 -6.24 -9.91
C PRO A 150 8.73 -7.33 -9.50
N ARG A 151 8.70 -8.47 -10.20
CA ARG A 151 7.90 -9.63 -9.82
C ARG A 151 8.29 -10.17 -8.45
N GLN A 152 9.58 -10.33 -8.18
CA GLN A 152 10.08 -10.82 -6.89
C GLN A 152 9.78 -9.83 -5.75
N LEU A 153 9.88 -8.52 -6.02
CA LEU A 153 9.46 -7.48 -5.07
C LEU A 153 7.96 -7.56 -4.76
N LEU A 154 7.11 -7.70 -5.80
CA LEU A 154 5.65 -7.83 -5.64
C LEU A 154 5.25 -9.16 -4.98
N TRP A 155 6.03 -10.23 -5.14
CA TRP A 155 5.79 -11.52 -4.48
C TRP A 155 6.38 -11.58 -3.07
N GLU A 156 6.97 -10.50 -2.56
CA GLU A 156 7.69 -10.47 -1.28
C GLU A 156 8.81 -11.54 -1.21
N MET A 157 9.47 -11.76 -2.34
CA MET A 157 10.55 -12.75 -2.53
C MET A 157 11.86 -12.08 -2.99
N SER A 158 12.02 -10.81 -2.74
CA SER A 158 13.21 -10.06 -3.17
C SER A 158 14.49 -10.49 -2.45
N GLY A 159 14.36 -11.09 -1.26
CA GLY A 159 15.45 -11.36 -0.35
C GLY A 159 15.89 -10.14 0.48
N LEU A 160 15.26 -8.98 0.29
CA LEU A 160 15.51 -7.82 1.17
C LEU A 160 14.96 -8.09 2.55
N ALA A 161 15.79 -7.85 3.58
CA ALA A 161 15.39 -8.09 4.96
C ALA A 161 14.16 -7.29 5.38
N GLU A 162 13.29 -7.85 6.23
CA GLU A 162 12.24 -7.11 6.92
C GLU A 162 12.82 -6.04 7.83
N GLY A 163 13.88 -6.39 8.56
CA GLY A 163 14.58 -5.53 9.49
C GLY A 163 13.80 -5.25 10.77
N GLU A 164 14.50 -5.15 11.87
CA GLU A 164 13.91 -4.77 13.16
C GLU A 164 13.54 -3.29 13.16
N PHE A 165 12.30 -2.98 13.54
CA PHE A 165 11.84 -1.61 13.67
C PHE A 165 12.04 -1.07 15.09
N VAL A 166 13.06 -0.26 15.28
CA VAL A 166 13.32 0.48 16.52
C VAL A 166 13.17 1.97 16.20
N PRO A 167 12.07 2.63 16.58
CA PRO A 167 11.70 3.97 16.10
C PRO A 167 12.80 5.03 16.29
N PHE A 168 13.50 5.03 17.43
CA PHE A 168 14.53 6.02 17.74
C PHE A 168 15.96 5.59 17.37
N ASN A 169 16.12 4.56 16.52
CA ASN A 169 17.44 4.18 16.02
C ASN A 169 17.73 4.85 14.66
N PRO A 170 18.43 6.00 14.61
CA PRO A 170 18.67 6.73 13.36
C PRO A 170 19.67 6.00 12.44
N PHE A 171 20.34 4.96 12.93
CA PHE A 171 21.28 4.14 12.14
C PHE A 171 20.61 2.93 11.48
N SER A 172 19.37 2.63 11.87
CA SER A 172 18.60 1.54 11.25
C SER A 172 17.96 2.01 9.95
N TRP A 173 18.20 1.30 8.84
CA TRP A 173 17.53 1.55 7.58
C TRP A 173 16.01 1.47 7.73
N ARG A 174 15.53 0.56 8.58
CA ARG A 174 14.12 0.33 8.83
C ARG A 174 13.46 1.54 9.53
N ALA A 175 14.14 2.13 10.51
CA ALA A 175 13.67 3.36 11.16
C ALA A 175 13.79 4.57 10.22
N GLN A 176 14.84 4.64 9.40
CA GLN A 176 15.00 5.67 8.37
C GLN A 176 13.89 5.58 7.30
N LEU A 177 13.51 4.37 6.88
CA LEU A 177 12.40 4.18 5.94
C LEU A 177 11.05 4.62 6.53
N ALA A 178 10.83 4.40 7.83
CA ALA A 178 9.59 4.79 8.51
C ALA A 178 9.53 6.28 8.87
N SER A 179 10.67 6.91 9.16
CA SER A 179 10.72 8.22 9.82
C SER A 179 11.73 9.19 9.21
N GLY A 180 12.65 8.71 8.37
CA GLY A 180 13.80 9.48 7.90
C GLY A 180 13.44 10.55 6.86
N PRO A 181 14.45 11.35 6.52
CA PRO A 181 14.33 12.42 5.54
C PRO A 181 14.51 11.96 4.08
N ASP A 182 14.81 10.66 3.85
CA ASP A 182 15.03 10.09 2.52
C ASP A 182 14.61 8.61 2.50
N PHE A 183 13.35 8.37 2.12
CA PHE A 183 12.78 7.02 2.06
C PHE A 183 13.42 6.16 0.97
N SER A 184 13.79 6.78 -0.14
CA SER A 184 14.43 6.08 -1.26
C SER A 184 15.79 5.54 -0.85
N ARG A 185 16.62 6.37 -0.27
CA ARG A 185 17.94 5.98 0.24
C ARG A 185 17.82 4.91 1.32
N ALA A 186 16.87 5.06 2.24
CA ALA A 186 16.64 4.08 3.29
C ALA A 186 16.31 2.69 2.72
N ALA A 187 15.42 2.61 1.74
CA ALA A 187 15.06 1.35 1.08
C ALA A 187 16.25 0.75 0.31
N LEU A 188 17.03 1.58 -0.39
CA LEU A 188 18.22 1.12 -1.11
C LEU A 188 19.33 0.61 -0.17
N HIS A 189 19.28 0.94 1.11
CA HIS A 189 20.20 0.41 2.14
C HIS A 189 19.66 -0.83 2.86
N ALA A 190 18.45 -1.32 2.53
CA ALA A 190 17.97 -2.59 3.05
C ALA A 190 18.93 -3.73 2.68
N PRO A 191 19.42 -4.52 3.65
CA PRO A 191 20.36 -5.58 3.35
C PRO A 191 19.67 -6.74 2.64
N LEU A 192 20.42 -7.48 1.83
CA LEU A 192 20.00 -8.75 1.26
C LEU A 192 20.19 -9.84 2.30
N ALA A 193 19.10 -10.38 2.85
CA ALA A 193 19.11 -11.48 3.81
C ALA A 193 19.12 -12.85 3.12
N TRP A 194 18.51 -12.94 1.95
CA TRP A 194 18.31 -14.18 1.18
C TRP A 194 18.60 -13.97 -0.31
N PRO A 195 19.01 -15.00 -1.03
CA PRO A 195 19.06 -14.89 -2.49
C PRO A 195 17.70 -14.52 -3.07
N PRO A 196 17.63 -13.60 -4.06
CA PRO A 196 16.37 -13.23 -4.70
C PRO A 196 15.60 -14.44 -5.22
N GLY A 197 14.32 -14.49 -4.92
CA GLY A 197 13.43 -15.59 -5.34
C GLY A 197 13.41 -16.81 -4.43
N SER A 198 14.21 -16.85 -3.35
CA SER A 198 14.37 -18.06 -2.53
C SER A 198 13.48 -18.14 -1.30
N HIS A 199 13.09 -17.01 -0.73
CA HIS A 199 12.31 -16.92 0.51
C HIS A 199 11.20 -15.87 0.40
N PHE A 200 10.08 -16.16 1.06
CA PHE A 200 9.02 -15.19 1.29
C PHE A 200 9.34 -14.41 2.57
N GLU A 201 9.61 -13.13 2.41
CA GLU A 201 9.88 -12.22 3.52
C GLU A 201 9.28 -10.84 3.22
N PRO A 202 8.13 -10.50 3.81
CA PRO A 202 7.53 -9.19 3.63
C PRO A 202 8.47 -8.09 4.11
N SER A 203 8.79 -7.16 3.24
CA SER A 203 9.64 -6.03 3.57
C SER A 203 9.07 -4.72 3.04
N PRO A 204 8.94 -3.66 3.86
CA PRO A 204 8.47 -2.38 3.36
C PRO A 204 9.46 -1.75 2.36
N ALA A 205 10.71 -2.21 2.33
CA ALA A 205 11.67 -1.84 1.30
C ALA A 205 11.19 -2.27 -0.09
N ASN A 206 10.49 -3.42 -0.22
CA ASN A 206 9.97 -3.90 -1.49
C ASN A 206 9.07 -2.86 -2.15
N ALA A 207 8.10 -2.31 -1.42
CA ALA A 207 7.20 -1.28 -1.94
C ALA A 207 7.94 0.01 -2.31
N GLN A 208 8.92 0.42 -1.51
CA GLN A 208 9.67 1.65 -1.80
C GLN A 208 10.61 1.47 -2.99
N VAL A 209 11.27 0.31 -3.14
CA VAL A 209 12.09 0.00 -4.33
C VAL A 209 11.22 -0.08 -5.58
N LEU A 210 10.03 -0.70 -5.51
CA LEU A 210 9.07 -0.71 -6.62
C LEU A 210 8.70 0.71 -7.06
N SER A 211 8.56 1.65 -6.12
CA SER A 211 8.28 3.04 -6.47
C SER A 211 9.42 3.71 -7.25
N LEU A 212 10.67 3.40 -6.91
CA LEU A 212 11.84 3.88 -7.64
C LEU A 212 11.88 3.29 -9.06
N VAL A 213 11.63 1.99 -9.18
CA VAL A 213 11.55 1.30 -10.48
C VAL A 213 10.43 1.88 -11.34
N ALA A 214 9.22 2.07 -10.78
CA ALA A 214 8.10 2.68 -11.50
C ALA A 214 8.42 4.12 -11.94
N GLY A 215 9.10 4.89 -11.09
CA GLY A 215 9.54 6.24 -11.41
C GLY A 215 10.59 6.29 -12.51
N ALA A 216 11.53 5.35 -12.53
CA ALA A 216 12.54 5.20 -13.58
C ALA A 216 11.91 4.78 -14.93
N LEU A 217 10.96 3.84 -14.90
CA LEU A 217 10.19 3.45 -16.09
C LEU A 217 9.40 4.62 -16.69
N ASP A 218 8.77 5.46 -15.86
CA ASP A 218 8.02 6.64 -16.33
C ASP A 218 8.95 7.78 -16.81
N GLY A 219 10.18 7.84 -16.31
CA GLY A 219 11.18 8.87 -16.62
C GLY A 219 10.93 10.23 -15.95
N LYS A 220 9.84 10.39 -15.18
CA LYS A 220 9.47 11.63 -14.47
C LYS A 220 9.22 11.42 -12.98
N GLY A 221 9.57 10.24 -12.47
CA GLY A 221 9.45 9.87 -11.07
C GLY A 221 8.12 9.22 -10.70
N PHE A 222 8.09 8.64 -9.49
CA PHE A 222 6.98 7.80 -9.02
C PHE A 222 5.64 8.56 -8.94
N ALA A 223 5.65 9.81 -8.47
CA ALA A 223 4.42 10.62 -8.39
C ALA A 223 3.76 10.75 -9.76
N ASN A 224 4.56 10.97 -10.81
CA ASN A 224 4.05 11.08 -12.18
C ASN A 224 3.60 9.72 -12.73
N ALA A 225 4.37 8.65 -12.46
CA ALA A 225 3.98 7.29 -12.84
C ALA A 225 2.61 6.92 -12.25
N LEU A 226 2.41 7.13 -10.95
CA LEU A 226 1.16 6.85 -10.25
C LEU A 226 0.02 7.73 -10.75
N GLN A 227 0.25 9.05 -10.91
CA GLN A 227 -0.74 10.00 -11.39
C GLN A 227 -1.25 9.66 -12.79
N ARG A 228 -0.34 9.44 -13.74
CA ARG A 228 -0.70 9.29 -15.16
C ARG A 228 -1.28 7.93 -15.50
N ASN A 229 -0.76 6.87 -14.88
CA ASN A 229 -1.07 5.51 -15.29
C ASN A 229 -2.13 4.84 -14.43
N LEU A 230 -2.37 5.33 -13.21
CA LEU A 230 -3.34 4.69 -12.32
C LEU A 230 -4.26 5.69 -11.61
N TRP A 231 -3.75 6.51 -10.69
CA TRP A 231 -4.60 7.35 -9.83
C TRP A 231 -5.48 8.31 -10.61
N GLY A 232 -4.88 9.13 -11.47
CA GLY A 232 -5.59 10.12 -12.29
C GLY A 232 -6.48 9.51 -13.39
N ARG A 233 -6.58 8.19 -13.46
CA ARG A 233 -7.44 7.47 -14.42
C ARG A 233 -8.64 6.81 -13.72
N MET A 234 -8.56 6.56 -12.40
CA MET A 234 -9.59 5.83 -11.68
C MET A 234 -10.23 6.61 -10.54
N ALA A 235 -9.47 7.45 -9.82
CA ALA A 235 -9.92 8.09 -8.60
C ALA A 235 -10.98 9.17 -8.82
N GLY A 236 -11.92 9.30 -7.90
CA GLY A 236 -12.96 10.33 -7.93
C GLY A 236 -12.62 11.58 -7.14
N GLN A 237 -11.62 11.52 -6.26
CA GLN A 237 -11.21 12.61 -5.39
C GLN A 237 -9.68 12.71 -5.35
N GLU A 238 -9.18 13.82 -4.83
CA GLU A 238 -7.77 14.01 -4.57
C GLU A 238 -7.27 13.06 -3.50
N ALA A 239 -6.00 12.65 -3.63
CA ALA A 239 -5.28 11.97 -2.57
C ALA A 239 -4.04 12.75 -2.16
N LEU A 240 -3.62 12.52 -0.90
CA LEU A 240 -2.43 13.10 -0.32
C LEU A 240 -1.44 11.98 -0.01
N ALA A 241 -0.35 11.93 -0.76
CA ALA A 241 0.73 10.98 -0.52
C ALA A 241 1.82 11.62 0.33
N LEU A 242 2.21 10.98 1.43
CA LEU A 242 3.26 11.46 2.33
C LEU A 242 4.60 11.52 1.59
N LEU A 243 5.32 12.64 1.72
CA LEU A 243 6.70 12.79 1.26
C LEU A 243 7.66 12.72 2.46
N ASP A 244 8.87 12.24 2.21
CA ASP A 244 9.97 12.29 3.18
C ASP A 244 10.40 13.75 3.47
N HIS A 245 10.52 14.58 2.44
CA HIS A 245 10.80 16.02 2.51
C HIS A 245 10.11 16.78 1.35
N PRO A 246 10.04 18.12 1.37
CA PRO A 246 9.48 18.88 0.25
C PRO A 246 10.16 18.57 -1.07
N ARG A 247 9.41 18.12 -2.07
CA ARG A 247 9.91 17.64 -3.38
C ARG A 247 10.70 16.33 -3.31
N GLY A 248 10.58 15.58 -2.22
CA GLY A 248 11.19 14.28 -2.03
C GLY A 248 10.39 13.11 -2.58
N SER A 249 10.63 11.95 -2.01
CA SER A 249 10.00 10.70 -2.44
C SER A 249 8.70 10.43 -1.71
N ILE A 250 7.71 9.90 -2.44
CA ILE A 250 6.47 9.39 -1.83
C ILE A 250 6.79 8.13 -1.02
N ALA A 251 6.20 8.02 0.17
CA ALA A 251 6.15 6.80 0.97
C ALA A 251 5.24 5.76 0.29
N ALA A 252 5.79 4.95 -0.61
CA ALA A 252 5.02 3.94 -1.33
C ALA A 252 4.59 2.77 -0.44
N HIS A 253 5.32 2.54 0.65
CA HIS A 253 5.04 1.48 1.63
C HIS A 253 3.91 1.84 2.58
N CYS A 254 3.50 3.13 2.66
CA CYS A 254 2.46 3.58 3.58
C CYS A 254 1.86 4.94 3.22
N CYS A 255 0.88 5.30 4.02
CA CYS A 255 0.60 6.66 4.46
C CYS A 255 -0.04 7.57 3.40
N MET A 256 -0.60 7.01 2.33
CA MET A 256 -1.42 7.75 1.38
C MET A 256 -2.83 7.93 1.95
N ARG A 257 -3.31 9.16 1.96
CA ARG A 257 -4.65 9.52 2.40
C ARG A 257 -5.55 9.70 1.18
N ALA A 258 -6.64 8.95 1.14
CA ALA A 258 -7.62 9.02 0.06
C ALA A 258 -9.02 8.68 0.57
N ALA A 259 -10.05 9.06 -0.17
CA ALA A 259 -11.42 8.71 0.16
C ALA A 259 -11.62 7.18 0.13
N PRO A 260 -12.40 6.61 1.07
CA PRO A 260 -12.75 5.20 1.04
C PRO A 260 -13.29 4.72 -0.31
N LEU A 261 -14.07 5.57 -0.99
CA LEU A 261 -14.60 5.27 -2.32
C LEU A 261 -13.50 5.10 -3.38
N ASP A 262 -12.35 5.74 -3.24
CA ASP A 262 -11.25 5.60 -4.20
C ASP A 262 -10.43 4.34 -3.94
N TRP A 263 -10.31 3.92 -2.69
CA TRP A 263 -9.81 2.58 -2.37
C TRP A 263 -10.75 1.48 -2.90
N LEU A 264 -12.07 1.70 -2.83
CA LEU A 264 -13.04 0.79 -3.45
C LEU A 264 -12.87 0.77 -4.98
N ARG A 265 -12.70 1.93 -5.64
CA ARG A 265 -12.44 2.00 -7.11
C ARG A 265 -11.19 1.23 -7.53
N LEU A 266 -10.12 1.27 -6.73
CA LEU A 266 -8.94 0.41 -6.95
C LEU A 266 -9.34 -1.07 -6.96
N GLY A 267 -10.12 -1.49 -5.96
CA GLY A 267 -10.64 -2.86 -5.90
C GLY A 267 -11.52 -3.21 -7.11
N LEU A 268 -12.38 -2.28 -7.55
CA LEU A 268 -13.26 -2.48 -8.69
C LEU A 268 -12.52 -2.53 -10.03
N LEU A 269 -11.45 -1.76 -10.20
CA LEU A 269 -10.56 -1.86 -11.35
C LEU A 269 -10.00 -3.29 -11.47
N ILE A 270 -9.50 -3.84 -10.37
CA ILE A 270 -8.94 -5.19 -10.33
C ILE A 270 -10.04 -6.25 -10.50
N ALA A 271 -11.17 -6.10 -9.78
CA ALA A 271 -12.30 -7.01 -9.89
C ALA A 271 -12.88 -7.09 -11.30
N ASN A 272 -12.72 -6.04 -12.10
CA ASN A 272 -13.18 -5.94 -13.48
C ASN A 272 -12.07 -6.16 -14.51
N ASP A 273 -11.11 -7.01 -14.21
CA ASP A 273 -9.99 -7.38 -15.10
C ASP A 273 -9.25 -6.16 -15.70
N GLY A 274 -8.98 -5.17 -14.87
CA GLY A 274 -8.21 -3.99 -15.27
C GLY A 274 -9.00 -2.97 -16.10
N VAL A 275 -10.32 -3.06 -16.14
CA VAL A 275 -11.20 -2.12 -16.84
C VAL A 275 -11.95 -1.26 -15.82
N ILE A 276 -11.93 0.05 -16.00
CA ILE A 276 -12.74 0.97 -15.23
C ILE A 276 -13.60 1.84 -16.17
N GLY A 277 -14.92 1.78 -15.98
CA GLY A 277 -15.86 2.37 -16.94
C GLY A 277 -15.74 1.71 -18.32
N ARG A 278 -15.23 2.45 -19.31
CA ARG A 278 -14.99 1.95 -20.68
C ARG A 278 -13.51 1.81 -21.02
N GLU A 279 -12.65 2.12 -20.08
CA GLU A 279 -11.21 2.19 -20.27
C GLU A 279 -10.50 0.98 -19.68
N ARG A 280 -9.66 0.32 -20.48
CA ARG A 280 -8.73 -0.70 -19.99
C ARG A 280 -7.44 -0.04 -19.54
N LEU A 281 -7.12 -0.17 -18.26
CA LEU A 281 -5.87 0.34 -17.68
C LEU A 281 -4.83 -0.76 -17.51
N LEU A 282 -5.24 -2.00 -17.24
CA LEU A 282 -4.32 -3.13 -17.09
C LEU A 282 -4.42 -4.02 -18.33
N PRO A 283 -3.32 -4.62 -18.81
CA PRO A 283 -3.38 -5.53 -19.94
C PRO A 283 -4.20 -6.78 -19.58
N GLU A 284 -4.77 -7.41 -20.59
CA GLU A 284 -5.45 -8.69 -20.42
C GLU A 284 -4.52 -9.72 -19.76
N GLY A 285 -5.06 -10.49 -18.83
CA GLY A 285 -4.30 -11.49 -18.08
C GLY A 285 -3.49 -10.94 -16.90
N HIS A 286 -3.35 -9.62 -16.72
CA HIS A 286 -2.61 -9.09 -15.58
C HIS A 286 -3.28 -9.43 -14.24
N VAL A 287 -4.60 -9.31 -14.16
CA VAL A 287 -5.34 -9.68 -12.95
C VAL A 287 -5.27 -11.18 -12.70
N ALA A 288 -5.34 -12.00 -13.75
CA ALA A 288 -5.10 -13.44 -13.61
C ALA A 288 -3.69 -13.73 -13.06
N LEU A 289 -2.65 -13.01 -13.54
CA LEU A 289 -1.31 -13.10 -12.99
C LEU A 289 -1.25 -12.70 -11.51
N MET A 290 -2.02 -11.69 -11.09
CA MET A 290 -2.08 -11.29 -9.68
C MET A 290 -2.62 -12.40 -8.76
N THR A 291 -3.43 -13.32 -9.30
CA THR A 291 -3.97 -14.47 -8.56
C THR A 291 -3.09 -15.71 -8.60
N VAL A 292 -1.97 -15.67 -9.32
CA VAL A 292 -0.99 -16.76 -9.31
C VAL A 292 -0.19 -16.71 -8.02
N ALA A 293 -0.22 -17.81 -7.27
CA ALA A 293 0.54 -17.94 -6.04
C ALA A 293 2.05 -17.82 -6.28
N SER A 294 2.73 -17.19 -5.36
CA SER A 294 4.19 -17.14 -5.34
C SER A 294 4.77 -18.56 -5.23
N PRO A 295 5.90 -18.85 -5.87
CA PRO A 295 6.50 -20.19 -5.85
C PRO A 295 6.85 -20.70 -4.45
N VAL A 296 7.08 -19.80 -3.49
CA VAL A 296 7.52 -20.15 -2.13
C VAL A 296 6.45 -19.90 -1.06
N HIS A 297 5.35 -19.23 -1.40
CA HIS A 297 4.27 -18.94 -0.46
C HIS A 297 2.88 -19.02 -1.13
N PRO A 298 2.16 -20.14 -0.97
CA PRO A 298 0.93 -20.40 -1.74
C PRO A 298 -0.24 -19.44 -1.39
N ALA A 299 -0.19 -18.77 -0.25
CA ALA A 299 -1.21 -17.79 0.16
C ALA A 299 -0.85 -16.34 -0.23
N TYR A 300 0.11 -16.14 -1.14
CA TYR A 300 0.50 -14.80 -1.60
C TYR A 300 0.66 -14.75 -3.12
N GLY A 301 -0.05 -13.83 -3.74
CA GLY A 301 0.02 -13.53 -5.16
C GLY A 301 0.81 -12.26 -5.44
N LEU A 302 0.65 -11.69 -6.61
CA LEU A 302 1.39 -10.49 -7.03
C LEU A 302 0.89 -9.25 -6.28
N GLY A 303 1.55 -8.91 -5.17
CA GLY A 303 1.25 -7.75 -4.32
C GLY A 303 0.04 -7.89 -3.39
N TYR A 304 -0.55 -9.09 -3.29
CA TYR A 304 -1.74 -9.34 -2.48
C TYR A 304 -1.67 -10.71 -1.81
N SER A 305 -2.20 -10.82 -0.61
CA SER A 305 -2.49 -12.13 -0.02
C SER A 305 -3.63 -12.79 -0.79
N LEU A 306 -3.61 -14.12 -0.85
CA LEU A 306 -4.62 -14.93 -1.51
C LEU A 306 -5.50 -15.65 -0.49
N ALA A 307 -6.81 -15.56 -0.69
CA ALA A 307 -7.81 -16.32 0.05
C ALA A 307 -8.78 -16.99 -0.95
N GLY A 308 -9.77 -17.72 -0.43
CA GLY A 308 -10.72 -18.45 -1.25
C GLY A 308 -10.15 -19.77 -1.78
N THR A 309 -10.59 -20.18 -2.95
CA THR A 309 -10.13 -21.39 -3.62
C THR A 309 -9.36 -21.05 -4.88
N GLN A 310 -8.61 -22.01 -5.42
CA GLN A 310 -7.91 -21.82 -6.70
C GLN A 310 -8.87 -21.49 -7.86
N ALA A 311 -10.11 -21.99 -7.82
CA ALA A 311 -11.13 -21.70 -8.83
C ALA A 311 -11.84 -20.35 -8.60
N ALA A 312 -11.76 -19.82 -7.39
CA ALA A 312 -12.36 -18.54 -6.98
C ALA A 312 -11.40 -17.79 -6.02
N PRO A 313 -10.26 -17.33 -6.52
CA PRO A 313 -9.30 -16.62 -5.69
C PRO A 313 -9.84 -15.25 -5.28
N VAL A 314 -9.54 -14.87 -4.05
CA VAL A 314 -9.81 -13.54 -3.49
C VAL A 314 -8.48 -12.88 -3.18
N LEU A 315 -8.25 -11.72 -3.75
CA LEU A 315 -7.08 -10.88 -3.47
C LEU A 315 -7.35 -10.04 -2.23
N LEU A 316 -6.42 -10.06 -1.28
CA LEU A 316 -6.53 -9.31 -0.03
C LEU A 316 -5.34 -8.36 0.14
N ALA A 317 -5.61 -7.07 0.22
CA ALA A 317 -4.67 -6.11 0.79
C ALA A 317 -5.07 -5.86 2.25
N VAL A 318 -4.20 -6.22 3.17
CA VAL A 318 -4.47 -6.22 4.61
C VAL A 318 -3.40 -5.41 5.35
N THR A 319 -3.87 -4.51 6.19
CA THR A 319 -3.04 -3.77 7.13
C THR A 319 -3.86 -3.49 8.39
N PRO A 320 -3.27 -3.23 9.55
CA PRO A 320 -4.04 -2.92 10.74
C PRO A 320 -5.09 -1.84 10.48
N GLY A 321 -6.35 -2.12 10.77
CA GLY A 321 -7.49 -1.22 10.57
C GLY A 321 -7.97 -1.02 9.14
N ARG A 322 -7.40 -1.69 8.14
CA ARG A 322 -7.82 -1.60 6.74
C ARG A 322 -7.77 -2.96 6.06
N ARG A 323 -8.79 -3.28 5.30
CA ARG A 323 -8.81 -4.46 4.44
C ARG A 323 -9.54 -4.15 3.15
N LEU A 324 -8.88 -4.37 2.04
CA LEU A 324 -9.48 -4.37 0.71
C LEU A 324 -9.48 -5.82 0.20
N ALA A 325 -10.69 -6.38 0.00
CA ALA A 325 -10.90 -7.72 -0.52
C ALA A 325 -11.50 -7.63 -1.92
N ILE A 326 -10.98 -8.42 -2.86
CA ILE A 326 -11.32 -8.32 -4.27
C ILE A 326 -11.55 -9.71 -4.83
N SER A 327 -12.72 -9.96 -5.42
CA SER A 327 -13.04 -11.16 -6.17
C SER A 327 -13.16 -10.85 -7.67
N PRO A 328 -12.18 -11.20 -8.49
CA PRO A 328 -12.29 -11.06 -9.95
C PRO A 328 -13.44 -11.91 -10.51
N ARG A 329 -13.68 -13.09 -9.95
CA ARG A 329 -14.77 -13.98 -10.37
C ARG A 329 -16.14 -13.34 -10.17
N GLU A 330 -16.41 -12.79 -8.99
CA GLU A 330 -17.69 -12.15 -8.66
C GLU A 330 -17.78 -10.70 -9.16
N ARG A 331 -16.65 -10.18 -9.68
CA ARG A 331 -16.50 -8.78 -10.13
C ARG A 331 -16.90 -7.79 -9.03
N ARG A 332 -16.49 -8.10 -7.81
CA ARG A 332 -16.81 -7.33 -6.60
C ARG A 332 -15.57 -6.98 -5.79
N ALA A 333 -15.66 -5.87 -5.09
CA ALA A 333 -14.68 -5.46 -4.11
C ALA A 333 -15.36 -5.03 -2.81
N VAL A 334 -14.65 -5.24 -1.70
CA VAL A 334 -15.10 -4.86 -0.36
C VAL A 334 -13.99 -4.12 0.33
N LEU A 335 -14.28 -2.94 0.85
CA LEU A 335 -13.40 -2.20 1.73
C LEU A 335 -13.96 -2.19 3.15
N TRP A 336 -13.17 -2.70 4.09
CA TRP A 336 -13.40 -2.54 5.52
C TRP A 336 -12.42 -1.53 6.11
N VAL A 337 -12.94 -0.64 6.95
CA VAL A 337 -12.19 0.37 7.71
C VAL A 337 -12.58 0.24 9.19
N GLY A 338 -11.58 0.14 10.06
CA GLY A 338 -11.80 0.00 11.48
C GLY A 338 -10.53 0.24 12.28
N GLU A 339 -10.49 -0.25 13.51
CA GLU A 339 -9.33 -0.22 14.38
C GLU A 339 -8.78 -1.65 14.59
N GLY A 340 -7.46 -1.75 14.74
CA GLY A 340 -6.79 -3.02 14.97
C GLY A 340 -6.93 -4.03 13.82
N HIS A 341 -7.18 -5.30 14.16
CA HIS A 341 -7.39 -6.38 13.20
C HIS A 341 -8.84 -6.44 12.74
N ALA A 342 -9.05 -6.85 11.50
CA ALA A 342 -10.40 -7.07 11.00
C ALA A 342 -11.09 -8.21 11.80
N PRO A 343 -12.38 -8.06 12.11
CA PRO A 343 -13.09 -9.06 12.89
C PRO A 343 -13.34 -10.35 12.09
N GLU A 344 -13.40 -11.49 12.78
CA GLU A 344 -13.60 -12.81 12.15
C GLU A 344 -14.89 -12.91 11.33
N TRP A 345 -15.98 -12.23 11.77
CA TRP A 345 -17.23 -12.22 11.02
C TRP A 345 -17.09 -11.63 9.62
N LEU A 346 -16.07 -10.76 9.40
CA LEU A 346 -15.81 -10.18 8.07
C LEU A 346 -15.31 -11.27 7.11
N ASP A 347 -14.46 -12.19 7.54
CA ASP A 347 -13.99 -13.28 6.71
C ASP A 347 -15.14 -14.21 6.30
N GLU A 348 -16.06 -14.50 7.23
CA GLU A 348 -17.26 -15.26 6.92
C GLU A 348 -18.17 -14.52 5.93
N LEU A 349 -18.40 -13.24 6.14
CA LEU A 349 -19.18 -12.40 5.24
C LEU A 349 -18.56 -12.35 3.83
N LEU A 350 -17.23 -12.18 3.74
CA LEU A 350 -16.51 -12.12 2.47
C LEU A 350 -16.57 -13.44 1.71
N LEU A 351 -16.18 -14.53 2.35
CA LEU A 351 -15.96 -15.82 1.68
C LEU A 351 -17.26 -16.61 1.47
N ARG A 352 -18.24 -16.47 2.35
CA ARG A 352 -19.52 -17.21 2.29
C ARG A 352 -20.70 -16.36 1.84
N GLY A 353 -20.71 -15.05 2.17
CA GLY A 353 -21.80 -14.14 1.85
C GLY A 353 -21.63 -13.39 0.55
N ILE A 354 -20.58 -12.55 0.45
CA ILE A 354 -20.41 -11.61 -0.66
C ILE A 354 -19.79 -12.28 -1.89
N PHE A 355 -18.80 -13.17 -1.68
CA PHE A 355 -18.05 -13.87 -2.74
C PHE A 355 -18.42 -15.35 -2.85
N GLY A 356 -19.25 -15.86 -1.95
CA GLY A 356 -19.78 -17.22 -2.04
C GLY A 356 -20.87 -17.34 -3.09
N THR A 357 -20.92 -18.45 -3.78
CA THR A 357 -22.12 -18.80 -4.57
C THR A 357 -23.29 -18.98 -3.60
N PRO A 358 -24.47 -18.45 -3.88
CA PRO A 358 -25.67 -18.83 -3.12
C PRO A 358 -25.78 -20.35 -3.17
N ASP A 359 -25.91 -20.95 -1.99
CA ASP A 359 -26.17 -22.39 -1.86
C ASP A 359 -27.43 -22.74 -2.66
N ASN A 360 -27.28 -23.42 -3.79
CA ASN A 360 -28.40 -23.95 -4.57
C ASN A 360 -29.07 -25.15 -3.88
N SER A 361 -28.91 -25.30 -2.55
CA SER A 361 -29.46 -26.41 -1.78
C SER A 361 -30.84 -26.13 -1.12
N SER A 362 -31.53 -25.05 -1.52
CA SER A 362 -32.91 -24.79 -1.08
C SER A 362 -33.91 -24.88 -2.20
N GLY A 363 -33.90 -26.01 -2.93
CA GLY A 363 -34.85 -26.33 -3.97
C GLY A 363 -35.09 -27.83 -4.00
N GLY A 364 -35.80 -28.34 -3.02
CA GLY A 364 -36.29 -29.72 -2.95
C GLY A 364 -37.55 -29.77 -2.13
#